data_2b60e7f31d1f93b3fe6e444427ad553d
#
_entry.id   2b60e7f31d1f93b3fe6e444427ad553d
#
_cell.length_a   1.000
_cell.length_b   1.000
_cell.length_c   1.000
_cell.angle_alpha   90.00
_cell.angle_beta   90.00
_cell.angle_gamma   90.00
#
_symmetry.space_group_name_H-M   'P 1'
#
loop_
_entity.id
_entity.type
_entity.pdbx_description
1 polymer ?
#
loop_
_entity_poly.entity_id
_entity_poly.type
_entity_poly.pdbx_seq_one_letter_code
_entity_poly.pdbx_strand_id
1 'polypeptide(L)'
;MKPAFDLSEYQRRLDLVRKSMSEQDLDALVIGDPANMNWLTGFDAWSFYVPQVMLVLHDHAPVWLGRQMDAGAVYLTTYLSEESVRPYSEDLVQRDDVHPMEAIGDEIRKFDLSGKRVGFESDTYFFSFKAVERLQSTLSEVHWQDADRLVNWCRLIKSDAEVEVMRVAAQIASNVQQVAREHIAPGVRQCDLVAKILEAGTSGINGSGGDLPALCPLVMAGEAAATAHPMWTDIPFEKNQTVALELGGAHKRYNAGLARTFQLGSGPQKVYDTANAVTEG
;
A
#
# COMPACT_ATOMS: atom_id res chain seq x y z
N MET A 1 14.33 1.26 -13.65
CA MET A 1 13.37 0.16 -13.32
C MET A 1 12.28 0.14 -14.39
N LYS A 2 11.63 -0.96 -14.62
CA LYS A 2 10.48 -1.01 -15.55
C LYS A 2 9.21 -1.19 -14.74
N PRO A 3 8.04 -0.72 -15.23
CA PRO A 3 6.75 -1.05 -14.62
C PRO A 3 6.58 -2.56 -14.41
N ALA A 4 5.86 -2.96 -13.35
CA ALA A 4 5.72 -4.37 -12.95
C ALA A 4 4.92 -5.22 -13.97
N PHE A 5 4.11 -4.58 -14.80
CA PHE A 5 3.21 -5.21 -15.78
C PHE A 5 3.40 -4.61 -17.17
N ASP A 6 2.88 -5.28 -18.17
CA ASP A 6 2.81 -4.77 -19.54
C ASP A 6 1.83 -3.59 -19.64
N LEU A 7 2.04 -2.73 -20.63
CA LEU A 7 1.21 -1.54 -20.86
C LEU A 7 -0.28 -1.88 -21.03
N SER A 8 -0.59 -3.02 -21.65
CA SER A 8 -1.97 -3.48 -21.84
C SER A 8 -2.72 -3.73 -20.54
N GLU A 9 -2.01 -4.20 -19.49
CA GLU A 9 -2.61 -4.38 -18.17
C GLU A 9 -2.91 -3.03 -17.50
N TYR A 10 -2.01 -2.05 -17.60
CA TYR A 10 -2.27 -0.70 -17.10
C TYR A 10 -3.41 -0.01 -17.85
N GLN A 11 -3.51 -0.22 -19.18
CA GLN A 11 -4.61 0.32 -19.96
C GLN A 11 -5.95 -0.29 -19.53
N ARG A 12 -6.02 -1.61 -19.35
CA ARG A 12 -7.21 -2.28 -18.82
C ARG A 12 -7.64 -1.71 -17.47
N ARG A 13 -6.70 -1.44 -16.57
CA ARG A 13 -6.97 -0.85 -15.24
C ARG A 13 -7.51 0.57 -15.35
N LEU A 14 -6.92 1.37 -16.20
CA LEU A 14 -7.38 2.74 -16.47
C LEU A 14 -8.80 2.75 -17.03
N ASP A 15 -9.12 1.83 -17.95
CA ASP A 15 -10.44 1.70 -18.52
C ASP A 15 -11.49 1.30 -17.47
N LEU A 16 -11.14 0.44 -16.50
CA LEU A 16 -12.00 0.12 -15.36
C LEU A 16 -12.30 1.35 -14.49
N VAL A 17 -11.29 2.15 -14.18
CA VAL A 17 -11.46 3.38 -13.39
C VAL A 17 -12.33 4.39 -14.15
N ARG A 18 -12.07 4.61 -15.43
CA ARG A 18 -12.88 5.51 -16.28
C ARG A 18 -14.33 5.07 -16.38
N LYS A 19 -14.56 3.77 -16.48
CA LYS A 19 -15.92 3.21 -16.43
C LYS A 19 -16.61 3.56 -15.12
N SER A 20 -15.94 3.31 -13.97
CA SER A 20 -16.49 3.64 -12.65
C SER A 20 -16.70 5.15 -12.45
N MET A 21 -15.81 5.99 -13.01
CA MET A 21 -16.01 7.45 -13.05
C MET A 21 -17.27 7.82 -13.82
N SER A 22 -17.48 7.21 -15.00
CA SER A 22 -18.68 7.44 -15.81
C SER A 22 -19.97 7.01 -15.11
N GLU A 23 -19.95 5.89 -14.38
CA GLU A 23 -21.08 5.38 -13.60
C GLU A 23 -21.43 6.31 -12.43
N GLN A 24 -20.49 7.12 -11.95
CA GLN A 24 -20.68 8.13 -10.91
C GLN A 24 -20.79 9.55 -11.46
N ASP A 25 -20.87 9.70 -12.77
CA ASP A 25 -20.90 10.99 -13.46
C ASP A 25 -19.71 11.91 -13.11
N LEU A 26 -18.51 11.38 -12.92
CA LEU A 26 -17.30 12.15 -12.65
C LEU A 26 -16.58 12.50 -13.95
N ASP A 27 -16.22 13.78 -14.12
CA ASP A 27 -15.41 14.25 -15.26
C ASP A 27 -13.90 13.99 -15.02
N ALA A 28 -13.48 14.01 -13.76
CA ALA A 28 -12.10 13.73 -13.34
C ALA A 28 -12.07 13.07 -11.96
N LEU A 29 -10.95 12.42 -11.65
CA LEU A 29 -10.71 11.81 -10.34
C LEU A 29 -9.31 12.19 -9.82
N VAL A 30 -9.25 12.68 -8.60
CA VAL A 30 -8.01 12.98 -7.87
C VAL A 30 -7.73 11.82 -6.90
N ILE A 31 -6.63 11.13 -7.12
CA ILE A 31 -6.19 9.98 -6.34
C ILE A 31 -5.06 10.40 -5.42
N GLY A 32 -5.20 10.16 -4.12
CA GLY A 32 -4.18 10.45 -3.10
C GLY A 32 -3.46 9.20 -2.60
N ASP A 33 -4.02 8.01 -2.79
CA ASP A 33 -3.46 6.76 -2.28
C ASP A 33 -2.29 6.25 -3.14
N PRO A 34 -1.07 6.09 -2.56
CA PRO A 34 0.09 5.59 -3.31
C PRO A 34 -0.10 4.19 -3.90
N ALA A 35 -0.88 3.32 -3.23
CA ALA A 35 -1.15 1.98 -3.74
C ALA A 35 -2.07 2.02 -4.98
N ASN A 36 -3.00 2.99 -5.04
CA ASN A 36 -3.82 3.24 -6.21
C ASN A 36 -3.01 3.85 -7.36
N MET A 37 -2.09 4.78 -7.07
CA MET A 37 -1.14 5.30 -8.06
C MET A 37 -0.24 4.20 -8.64
N ASN A 38 0.31 3.32 -7.78
CA ASN A 38 1.10 2.18 -8.20
C ASN A 38 0.30 1.24 -9.12
N TRP A 39 -0.91 0.89 -8.71
CA TRP A 39 -1.77 -0.01 -9.48
C TRP A 39 -2.12 0.55 -10.87
N LEU A 40 -2.37 1.87 -10.97
CA LEU A 40 -2.73 2.53 -12.23
C LEU A 40 -1.55 2.77 -13.16
N THR A 41 -0.35 3.02 -12.64
CA THR A 41 0.75 3.53 -13.46
C THR A 41 2.08 2.80 -13.25
N GLY A 42 2.18 2.01 -12.20
CA GLY A 42 3.45 1.43 -11.76
C GLY A 42 4.27 2.35 -10.85
N PHE A 43 3.78 3.55 -10.52
CA PHE A 43 4.51 4.49 -9.65
C PHE A 43 4.95 3.83 -8.35
N ASP A 44 6.26 3.78 -8.13
CA ASP A 44 6.86 3.10 -7.00
C ASP A 44 7.96 3.96 -6.37
N ALA A 45 7.58 4.74 -5.34
CA ALA A 45 8.47 5.59 -4.58
C ALA A 45 8.02 5.71 -3.12
N TRP A 46 8.97 6.07 -2.25
CA TRP A 46 8.73 6.37 -0.84
C TRP A 46 8.56 7.87 -0.62
N SER A 47 7.55 8.47 -1.25
CA SER A 47 7.33 9.93 -1.22
C SER A 47 5.98 10.35 -0.65
N PHE A 48 5.18 9.41 -0.13
CA PHE A 48 3.83 9.64 0.38
C PHE A 48 3.73 10.55 1.62
N TYR A 49 4.85 10.92 2.24
CA TYR A 49 4.91 11.85 3.38
C TYR A 49 4.86 13.33 2.98
N VAL A 50 4.88 13.63 1.70
CA VAL A 50 4.64 14.95 1.13
C VAL A 50 3.41 14.90 0.22
N PRO A 51 2.68 16.02 0.05
CA PRO A 51 1.51 16.05 -0.82
C PRO A 51 1.84 15.64 -2.25
N GLN A 52 1.11 14.65 -2.75
CA GLN A 52 1.14 14.21 -4.15
C GLN A 52 -0.24 13.67 -4.54
N VAL A 53 -0.58 13.77 -5.81
CA VAL A 53 -1.82 13.21 -6.34
C VAL A 53 -1.61 12.65 -7.75
N MET A 54 -2.50 11.76 -8.16
CA MET A 54 -2.68 11.35 -9.55
C MET A 54 -4.03 11.88 -10.02
N LEU A 55 -4.03 12.66 -11.09
CA LEU A 55 -5.26 13.09 -11.77
C LEU A 55 -5.59 12.12 -12.89
N VAL A 56 -6.80 11.58 -12.89
CA VAL A 56 -7.34 10.75 -13.97
C VAL A 56 -8.44 11.50 -14.69
N LEU A 57 -8.35 11.53 -16.02
CA LEU A 57 -9.29 12.13 -16.95
C LEU A 57 -9.76 11.09 -17.97
N HIS A 58 -10.89 11.32 -18.64
CA HIS A 58 -11.45 10.37 -19.60
C HIS A 58 -10.60 10.23 -20.87
N ASP A 59 -10.00 11.31 -21.33
CA ASP A 59 -9.35 11.45 -22.65
C ASP A 59 -7.82 11.71 -22.58
N HIS A 60 -7.24 11.78 -21.39
CA HIS A 60 -5.81 12.00 -21.18
C HIS A 60 -5.15 10.84 -20.45
N ALA A 61 -3.86 10.64 -20.64
CA ALA A 61 -3.08 9.77 -19.76
C ALA A 61 -3.17 10.27 -18.30
N PRO A 62 -3.08 9.39 -17.29
CA PRO A 62 -3.01 9.84 -15.90
C PRO A 62 -1.88 10.85 -15.71
N VAL A 63 -2.11 11.88 -14.89
CA VAL A 63 -1.14 12.95 -14.63
C VAL A 63 -0.71 12.86 -13.18
N TRP A 64 0.58 12.67 -12.94
CA TRP A 64 1.16 12.72 -11.61
C TRP A 64 1.55 14.16 -11.25
N LEU A 65 1.15 14.59 -10.06
CA LEU A 65 1.47 15.90 -9.50
C LEU A 65 2.08 15.71 -8.11
N GLY A 66 3.30 16.18 -7.91
CA GLY A 66 4.01 15.96 -6.66
C GLY A 66 5.29 16.78 -6.57
N ARG A 67 6.12 16.48 -5.59
CA ARG A 67 7.36 17.21 -5.34
C ARG A 67 8.39 16.99 -6.46
N GLN A 68 9.10 18.05 -6.85
CA GLN A 68 10.12 18.02 -7.92
C GLN A 68 11.16 16.91 -7.73
N MET A 69 11.65 16.71 -6.51
CA MET A 69 12.62 15.67 -6.18
C MET A 69 12.12 14.26 -6.50
N ASP A 70 10.83 14.01 -6.36
CA ASP A 70 10.22 12.69 -6.54
C ASP A 70 9.84 12.39 -8.00
N ALA A 71 9.86 13.41 -8.89
CA ALA A 71 9.54 13.22 -10.31
C ALA A 71 10.49 12.20 -10.99
N GLY A 72 11.74 12.12 -10.54
CA GLY A 72 12.70 11.12 -11.03
C GLY A 72 12.23 9.66 -10.86
N ALA A 73 11.52 9.37 -9.77
CA ALA A 73 10.96 8.03 -9.56
C ALA A 73 9.80 7.74 -10.53
N VAL A 74 8.98 8.76 -10.86
CA VAL A 74 7.89 8.61 -11.84
C VAL A 74 8.45 8.19 -13.20
N TYR A 75 9.48 8.88 -13.70
CA TYR A 75 10.13 8.55 -14.98
C TYR A 75 10.76 7.16 -15.01
N LEU A 76 11.22 6.65 -13.87
CA LEU A 76 11.90 5.36 -13.78
C LEU A 76 10.95 4.17 -13.59
N THR A 77 9.78 4.38 -12.97
CA THR A 77 8.91 3.29 -12.53
C THR A 77 7.60 3.19 -13.28
N THR A 78 7.19 4.26 -13.99
CA THR A 78 5.91 4.31 -14.71
C THR A 78 6.07 4.21 -16.23
N TYR A 79 4.93 4.07 -16.91
CA TYR A 79 4.83 4.21 -18.37
C TYR A 79 4.49 5.65 -18.80
N LEU A 80 4.35 6.58 -17.86
CA LEU A 80 3.92 7.96 -18.13
C LEU A 80 4.98 8.74 -18.93
N SER A 81 4.51 9.58 -19.85
CA SER A 81 5.38 10.52 -20.57
C SER A 81 5.75 11.73 -19.71
N GLU A 82 6.74 12.51 -20.13
CA GLU A 82 7.14 13.74 -19.45
C GLU A 82 5.97 14.74 -19.32
N GLU A 83 5.09 14.79 -20.31
CA GLU A 83 3.90 15.65 -20.29
C GLU A 83 2.89 15.29 -19.18
N SER A 84 2.94 14.04 -18.70
CA SER A 84 2.09 13.54 -17.62
C SER A 84 2.70 13.75 -16.23
N VAL A 85 3.85 14.42 -16.11
CA VAL A 85 4.53 14.67 -14.83
C VAL A 85 4.58 16.16 -14.58
N ARG A 86 3.88 16.63 -13.55
CA ARG A 86 3.72 18.04 -13.18
C ARG A 86 4.25 18.27 -11.76
N PRO A 87 5.56 18.50 -11.60
CA PRO A 87 6.14 18.69 -10.28
C PRO A 87 5.95 20.12 -9.76
N TYR A 88 5.80 20.25 -8.43
CA TYR A 88 5.88 21.54 -7.74
C TYR A 88 7.28 21.73 -7.11
N SER A 89 7.64 23.01 -6.85
CA SER A 89 8.95 23.38 -6.29
C SER A 89 9.16 22.87 -4.87
N GLU A 90 10.41 22.49 -4.55
CA GLU A 90 10.86 22.14 -3.20
C GLU A 90 10.60 23.25 -2.17
N ASP A 91 10.58 24.50 -2.61
CA ASP A 91 10.36 25.68 -1.75
C ASP A 91 8.96 25.68 -1.08
N LEU A 92 8.04 24.82 -1.53
CA LEU A 92 6.70 24.70 -0.97
C LEU A 92 6.60 23.65 0.15
N VAL A 93 7.68 22.86 0.37
CA VAL A 93 7.66 21.76 1.34
C VAL A 93 7.94 22.31 2.76
N GLN A 94 7.12 21.85 3.74
CA GLN A 94 7.26 22.20 5.17
C GLN A 94 7.22 23.73 5.46
N ARG A 95 6.33 24.42 4.78
CA ARG A 95 6.05 25.84 5.04
C ARG A 95 4.75 26.03 5.80
N ASP A 96 4.70 27.09 6.61
CA ASP A 96 3.49 27.44 7.39
C ASP A 96 2.52 28.34 6.61
N ASP A 97 3.04 29.13 5.66
CA ASP A 97 2.31 30.16 4.91
C ASP A 97 1.72 29.70 3.58
N VAL A 98 2.16 28.54 3.06
CA VAL A 98 1.71 27.96 1.80
C VAL A 98 1.59 26.43 1.91
N HIS A 99 0.66 25.83 1.19
CA HIS A 99 0.52 24.39 1.13
C HIS A 99 0.75 23.87 -0.28
N PRO A 100 1.52 22.76 -0.50
CA PRO A 100 1.79 22.25 -1.84
C PRO A 100 0.53 21.92 -2.66
N MET A 101 -0.59 21.60 -2.03
CA MET A 101 -1.87 21.39 -2.71
C MET A 101 -2.41 22.64 -3.44
N GLU A 102 -1.95 23.82 -3.10
CA GLU A 102 -2.29 25.05 -3.84
C GLU A 102 -1.63 25.02 -5.22
N ALA A 103 -0.35 24.71 -5.28
CA ALA A 103 0.37 24.54 -6.56
C ALA A 103 -0.17 23.35 -7.38
N ILE A 104 -0.53 22.26 -6.73
CA ILE A 104 -1.21 21.11 -7.38
C ILE A 104 -2.54 21.56 -7.96
N GLY A 105 -3.35 22.33 -7.22
CA GLY A 105 -4.61 22.88 -7.71
C GLY A 105 -4.41 23.78 -8.91
N ASP A 106 -3.41 24.65 -8.91
CA ASP A 106 -3.08 25.52 -10.05
C ASP A 106 -2.68 24.73 -11.30
N GLU A 107 -1.99 23.60 -11.16
CA GLU A 107 -1.72 22.70 -12.28
C GLU A 107 -2.98 21.97 -12.77
N ILE A 108 -3.85 21.51 -11.86
CA ILE A 108 -5.11 20.85 -12.21
C ILE A 108 -6.05 21.82 -12.96
N ARG A 109 -6.07 23.10 -12.61
CA ARG A 109 -6.88 24.14 -13.29
C ARG A 109 -6.60 24.20 -14.80
N LYS A 110 -5.40 23.85 -15.26
CA LYS A 110 -5.02 23.85 -16.67
C LYS A 110 -5.77 22.81 -17.53
N PHE A 111 -6.54 21.92 -16.90
CA PHE A 111 -7.33 20.89 -17.57
C PHE A 111 -8.81 21.29 -17.78
N ASP A 112 -9.16 22.58 -17.68
CA ASP A 112 -10.49 23.13 -17.96
C ASP A 112 -11.63 22.41 -17.20
N LEU A 113 -11.42 22.18 -15.90
CA LEU A 113 -12.39 21.51 -15.04
C LEU A 113 -13.41 22.46 -14.37
N SER A 114 -13.49 23.71 -14.78
CA SER A 114 -14.48 24.67 -14.26
C SER A 114 -15.91 24.18 -14.52
N GLY A 115 -16.73 24.14 -13.47
CA GLY A 115 -18.10 23.62 -13.52
C GLY A 115 -18.21 22.10 -13.70
N LYS A 116 -17.10 21.39 -13.70
CA LYS A 116 -17.04 19.93 -13.83
C LYS A 116 -17.15 19.24 -12.47
N ARG A 117 -17.59 17.98 -12.49
CA ARG A 117 -17.60 17.12 -11.29
C ARG A 117 -16.29 16.38 -11.15
N VAL A 118 -15.57 16.70 -10.10
CA VAL A 118 -14.26 16.10 -9.79
C VAL A 118 -14.37 15.27 -8.52
N GLY A 119 -14.15 13.96 -8.67
CA GLY A 119 -14.08 13.05 -7.55
C GLY A 119 -12.73 13.14 -6.85
N PHE A 120 -12.70 12.87 -5.54
CA PHE A 120 -11.48 12.65 -4.78
C PHE A 120 -11.65 11.48 -3.82
N GLU A 121 -10.56 10.77 -3.54
CA GLU A 121 -10.55 9.67 -2.56
C GLU A 121 -10.58 10.25 -1.15
N SER A 122 -11.72 10.17 -0.47
CA SER A 122 -11.88 10.73 0.89
C SER A 122 -11.43 9.76 1.98
N ASP A 123 -11.56 8.45 1.77
CA ASP A 123 -11.22 7.41 2.73
C ASP A 123 -9.81 6.84 2.48
N THR A 124 -8.80 7.72 2.60
CA THR A 124 -7.39 7.36 2.52
C THR A 124 -6.56 8.08 3.57
N TYR A 125 -5.55 7.43 4.13
CA TYR A 125 -4.61 8.03 5.10
C TYR A 125 -3.66 9.08 4.49
N PHE A 126 -3.59 9.16 3.16
CA PHE A 126 -2.65 10.02 2.44
C PHE A 126 -3.24 11.37 2.03
N PHE A 127 -4.53 11.55 2.21
CA PHE A 127 -5.22 12.82 1.99
C PHE A 127 -5.60 13.43 3.34
N SER A 128 -4.75 14.29 3.89
CA SER A 128 -5.09 14.98 5.14
C SER A 128 -6.25 15.96 4.91
N PHE A 129 -7.02 16.24 5.96
CA PHE A 129 -8.11 17.24 5.89
C PHE A 129 -7.60 18.59 5.36
N LYS A 130 -6.42 19.04 5.81
CA LYS A 130 -5.80 20.29 5.34
C LYS A 130 -5.45 20.22 3.85
N ALA A 131 -4.98 19.09 3.36
CA ALA A 131 -4.68 18.89 1.94
C ALA A 131 -5.94 19.03 1.07
N VAL A 132 -7.03 18.39 1.47
CA VAL A 132 -8.33 18.48 0.80
C VAL A 132 -8.87 19.91 0.85
N GLU A 133 -8.87 20.56 2.02
CA GLU A 133 -9.32 21.93 2.19
C GLU A 133 -8.57 22.91 1.26
N ARG A 134 -7.24 22.78 1.19
CA ARG A 134 -6.41 23.64 0.33
C ARG A 134 -6.66 23.40 -1.15
N LEU A 135 -6.77 22.13 -1.55
CA LEU A 135 -7.08 21.79 -2.93
C LEU A 135 -8.46 22.32 -3.35
N GLN A 136 -9.48 22.10 -2.54
CA GLN A 136 -10.84 22.56 -2.78
C GLN A 136 -10.96 24.08 -2.80
N SER A 137 -10.28 24.78 -1.89
CA SER A 137 -10.27 26.24 -1.89
C SER A 137 -9.55 26.84 -3.10
N THR A 138 -8.50 26.18 -3.57
CA THR A 138 -7.76 26.59 -4.78
C THR A 138 -8.61 26.39 -6.04
N LEU A 139 -9.37 25.30 -6.12
CA LEU A 139 -10.25 24.94 -7.23
C LEU A 139 -11.72 25.15 -6.84
N SER A 140 -12.09 26.36 -6.41
CA SER A 140 -13.42 26.68 -5.95
C SER A 140 -14.49 26.67 -7.05
N GLU A 141 -14.06 26.71 -8.32
CA GLU A 141 -14.91 26.61 -9.52
C GLU A 141 -15.31 25.17 -9.88
N VAL A 142 -14.79 24.17 -9.20
CA VAL A 142 -15.06 22.75 -9.44
C VAL A 142 -16.17 22.24 -8.52
N HIS A 143 -17.02 21.35 -9.02
CA HIS A 143 -17.98 20.62 -8.20
C HIS A 143 -17.33 19.36 -7.60
N TRP A 144 -16.83 19.47 -6.38
CA TRP A 144 -16.20 18.37 -5.68
C TRP A 144 -17.21 17.30 -5.26
N GLN A 145 -16.86 16.05 -5.51
CA GLN A 145 -17.64 14.88 -5.10
C GLN A 145 -16.75 13.89 -4.38
N ASP A 146 -17.28 13.34 -3.30
CA ASP A 146 -16.63 12.21 -2.63
C ASP A 146 -16.72 10.96 -3.52
N ALA A 147 -15.56 10.45 -3.94
CA ALA A 147 -15.45 9.20 -4.70
C ALA A 147 -15.12 8.01 -3.79
N ASP A 148 -15.09 8.22 -2.46
CA ASP A 148 -14.78 7.21 -1.45
C ASP A 148 -13.52 6.42 -1.83
N ARG A 149 -13.64 5.14 -2.09
CA ARG A 149 -12.60 4.20 -2.48
C ARG A 149 -12.80 3.65 -3.90
N LEU A 150 -13.12 4.52 -4.87
CA LEU A 150 -13.44 4.10 -6.24
C LEU A 150 -12.39 3.15 -6.83
N VAL A 151 -11.11 3.52 -6.76
CA VAL A 151 -10.01 2.71 -7.32
C VAL A 151 -9.83 1.41 -6.53
N ASN A 152 -10.03 1.42 -5.21
CA ASN A 152 -9.95 0.20 -4.40
C ASN A 152 -11.00 -0.84 -4.83
N TRP A 153 -12.21 -0.41 -5.18
CA TRP A 153 -13.24 -1.30 -5.73
C TRP A 153 -12.85 -1.87 -7.09
N CYS A 154 -12.22 -1.08 -7.97
CA CYS A 154 -11.68 -1.58 -9.24
C CYS A 154 -10.57 -2.63 -9.03
N ARG A 155 -9.80 -2.54 -7.93
CA ARG A 155 -8.73 -3.46 -7.56
C ARG A 155 -9.21 -4.73 -6.87
N LEU A 156 -10.48 -4.83 -6.51
CA LEU A 156 -11.01 -5.95 -5.73
C LEU A 156 -10.84 -7.29 -6.44
N ILE A 157 -11.20 -7.35 -7.73
CA ILE A 157 -11.05 -8.55 -8.56
C ILE A 157 -9.74 -8.47 -9.33
N LYS A 158 -8.82 -9.39 -9.03
CA LYS A 158 -7.47 -9.42 -9.62
C LYS A 158 -7.50 -10.04 -11.01
N SER A 159 -6.68 -9.48 -11.91
CA SER A 159 -6.38 -10.11 -13.19
C SER A 159 -5.47 -11.35 -13.01
N ASP A 160 -5.37 -12.18 -14.03
CA ASP A 160 -4.46 -13.32 -14.03
C ASP A 160 -3.01 -12.89 -13.80
N ALA A 161 -2.59 -11.76 -14.39
CA ALA A 161 -1.25 -11.20 -14.19
C ALA A 161 -1.01 -10.77 -12.73
N GLU A 162 -2.01 -10.20 -12.07
CA GLU A 162 -1.95 -9.86 -10.65
C GLU A 162 -1.89 -11.12 -9.77
N VAL A 163 -2.68 -12.14 -10.10
CA VAL A 163 -2.68 -13.43 -9.38
C VAL A 163 -1.30 -14.09 -9.42
N GLU A 164 -0.59 -14.05 -10.56
CA GLU A 164 0.76 -14.60 -10.64
C GLU A 164 1.75 -13.87 -9.71
N VAL A 165 1.67 -12.55 -9.63
CA VAL A 165 2.48 -11.76 -8.68
C VAL A 165 2.12 -12.10 -7.24
N MET A 166 0.83 -12.25 -6.93
CA MET A 166 0.34 -12.65 -5.60
C MET A 166 0.81 -14.05 -5.21
N ARG A 167 0.94 -14.99 -6.18
CA ARG A 167 1.50 -16.33 -5.92
C ARG A 167 2.95 -16.24 -5.44
N VAL A 168 3.77 -15.37 -6.03
CA VAL A 168 5.14 -15.14 -5.56
C VAL A 168 5.14 -14.54 -4.16
N ALA A 169 4.30 -13.54 -3.89
CA ALA A 169 4.16 -12.96 -2.56
C ALA A 169 3.73 -14.01 -1.52
N ALA A 170 2.83 -14.93 -1.87
CA ALA A 170 2.39 -16.02 -1.00
C ALA A 170 3.51 -17.04 -0.74
N GLN A 171 4.35 -17.36 -1.74
CA GLN A 171 5.52 -18.21 -1.53
C GLN A 171 6.54 -17.55 -0.59
N ILE A 172 6.76 -16.23 -0.73
CA ILE A 172 7.62 -15.46 0.19
C ILE A 172 7.04 -15.51 1.61
N ALA A 173 5.72 -15.29 1.77
CA ALA A 173 5.06 -15.38 3.09
C ALA A 173 5.20 -16.77 3.71
N SER A 174 5.09 -17.84 2.91
CA SER A 174 5.30 -19.20 3.38
C SER A 174 6.74 -19.46 3.82
N ASN A 175 7.73 -18.93 3.08
CA ASN A 175 9.14 -19.01 3.45
C ASN A 175 9.42 -18.26 4.75
N VAL A 176 8.87 -17.05 4.89
CA VAL A 176 8.97 -16.25 6.13
C VAL A 176 8.42 -17.01 7.34
N GLN A 177 7.27 -17.67 7.19
CA GLN A 177 6.70 -18.51 8.25
C GLN A 177 7.58 -19.73 8.58
N GLN A 178 8.19 -20.35 7.56
CA GLN A 178 9.10 -21.47 7.78
C GLN A 178 10.36 -21.01 8.54
N VAL A 179 10.96 -19.89 8.16
CA VAL A 179 12.09 -19.28 8.87
C VAL A 179 11.72 -18.94 10.32
N ALA A 180 10.53 -18.39 10.53
CA ALA A 180 10.04 -18.11 11.87
C ALA A 180 9.93 -19.39 12.71
N ARG A 181 9.40 -20.47 12.14
CA ARG A 181 9.28 -21.79 12.78
C ARG A 181 10.64 -22.39 13.17
N GLU A 182 11.66 -22.20 12.35
CA GLU A 182 13.01 -22.73 12.56
C GLU A 182 13.79 -21.97 13.64
N HIS A 183 13.47 -20.69 13.86
CA HIS A 183 14.23 -19.82 14.74
C HIS A 183 13.50 -19.48 16.05
N ILE A 184 12.19 -19.73 16.16
CA ILE A 184 11.45 -19.48 17.39
C ILE A 184 11.76 -20.54 18.44
N ALA A 185 12.38 -20.13 19.55
CA ALA A 185 12.73 -21.05 20.65
C ALA A 185 12.83 -20.29 21.99
N PRO A 186 12.62 -20.96 23.14
CA PRO A 186 12.90 -20.36 24.42
C PRO A 186 14.34 -19.83 24.51
N GLY A 187 14.49 -18.61 25.02
CA GLY A 187 15.79 -17.91 25.13
C GLY A 187 16.15 -17.03 23.92
N VAL A 188 15.50 -17.19 22.77
CA VAL A 188 15.65 -16.31 21.61
C VAL A 188 14.84 -15.03 21.85
N ARG A 189 15.44 -13.86 21.63
CA ARG A 189 14.72 -12.58 21.77
C ARG A 189 13.76 -12.39 20.60
N GLN A 190 12.60 -11.76 20.84
CA GLN A 190 11.61 -11.49 19.80
C GLN A 190 12.20 -10.67 18.64
N CYS A 191 13.00 -9.65 18.94
CA CYS A 191 13.66 -8.82 17.92
C CYS A 191 14.66 -9.59 17.06
N ASP A 192 15.35 -10.61 17.60
CA ASP A 192 16.28 -11.46 16.82
C ASP A 192 15.50 -12.36 15.85
N LEU A 193 14.33 -12.86 16.25
CA LEU A 193 13.41 -13.56 15.35
C LEU A 193 12.91 -12.64 14.24
N VAL A 194 12.51 -11.42 14.58
CA VAL A 194 12.04 -10.43 13.59
C VAL A 194 13.12 -10.09 12.57
N ALA A 195 14.39 -9.99 12.99
CA ALA A 195 15.50 -9.76 12.06
C ALA A 195 15.61 -10.89 11.01
N LYS A 196 15.42 -12.16 11.41
CA LYS A 196 15.39 -13.31 10.50
C LYS A 196 14.18 -13.30 9.57
N ILE A 197 13.02 -12.92 10.07
CA ILE A 197 11.79 -12.76 9.31
C ILE A 197 11.96 -11.71 8.21
N LEU A 198 12.51 -10.53 8.55
CA LEU A 198 12.75 -9.44 7.63
C LEU A 198 13.80 -9.80 6.57
N GLU A 199 14.87 -10.49 6.97
CA GLU A 199 15.89 -11.03 6.05
C GLU A 199 15.25 -11.96 5.02
N ALA A 200 14.46 -12.94 5.47
CA ALA A 200 13.79 -13.90 4.61
C ALA A 200 12.77 -13.23 3.66
N GLY A 201 12.00 -12.27 4.19
CA GLY A 201 11.02 -11.51 3.41
C GLY A 201 11.66 -10.69 2.29
N THR A 202 12.75 -9.97 2.62
CA THR A 202 13.45 -9.12 1.66
C THR A 202 14.25 -9.92 0.64
N SER A 203 14.92 -11.00 1.08
CA SER A 203 15.66 -11.90 0.17
C SER A 203 14.75 -12.59 -0.84
N GLY A 204 13.49 -12.78 -0.47
CA GLY A 204 12.50 -13.37 -1.36
C GLY A 204 12.68 -14.88 -1.55
N ILE A 205 12.30 -15.39 -2.74
CA ILE A 205 12.35 -16.83 -3.06
C ILE A 205 12.61 -17.07 -4.55
N ASN A 206 13.36 -18.11 -4.87
CA ASN A 206 13.58 -18.58 -6.25
C ASN A 206 14.07 -17.49 -7.23
N GLY A 207 14.92 -16.57 -6.76
CA GLY A 207 15.44 -15.47 -7.57
C GLY A 207 14.48 -14.26 -7.68
N SER A 208 13.31 -14.33 -7.09
CA SER A 208 12.38 -13.20 -6.95
C SER A 208 12.62 -12.51 -5.60
N GLY A 209 13.09 -11.26 -5.61
CA GLY A 209 13.23 -10.46 -4.41
C GLY A 209 11.88 -10.10 -3.80
N GLY A 210 11.85 -9.93 -2.47
CA GLY A 210 10.68 -9.44 -1.77
C GLY A 210 10.71 -7.93 -1.57
N ASP A 211 9.54 -7.36 -1.40
CA ASP A 211 9.35 -5.98 -1.01
C ASP A 211 9.11 -5.88 0.50
N LEU A 212 9.11 -4.65 1.01
CA LEU A 212 8.64 -4.37 2.35
C LEU A 212 7.12 -4.68 2.42
N PRO A 213 6.67 -5.63 3.25
CA PRO A 213 5.25 -5.94 3.36
C PRO A 213 4.47 -4.79 4.00
N ALA A 214 3.21 -4.64 3.62
CA ALA A 214 2.32 -3.65 4.21
C ALA A 214 2.05 -3.92 5.70
N LEU A 215 2.05 -5.19 6.11
CA LEU A 215 1.98 -5.61 7.51
C LEU A 215 3.40 -5.80 8.05
N CYS A 216 3.78 -5.02 9.06
CA CYS A 216 5.00 -5.29 9.81
C CYS A 216 4.88 -6.64 10.56
N PRO A 217 5.98 -7.34 10.85
CA PRO A 217 5.92 -8.56 11.65
C PRO A 217 5.30 -8.30 13.02
N LEU A 218 4.19 -8.99 13.34
CA LEU A 218 3.59 -8.96 14.67
C LEU A 218 4.00 -10.24 15.39
N VAL A 219 4.63 -10.08 16.55
CA VAL A 219 5.12 -11.18 17.38
C VAL A 219 4.54 -11.03 18.78
N MET A 220 3.48 -11.76 19.04
CA MET A 220 2.68 -11.67 20.25
C MET A 220 2.95 -12.87 21.16
N ALA A 221 3.73 -12.70 22.22
CA ALA A 221 4.18 -13.78 23.10
C ALA A 221 3.53 -13.71 24.48
N GLY A 222 3.15 -14.84 25.04
CA GLY A 222 2.58 -14.96 26.39
C GLY A 222 1.23 -14.24 26.49
N GLU A 223 1.07 -13.31 27.42
CA GLU A 223 -0.15 -12.54 27.61
C GLU A 223 -0.50 -11.71 26.37
N ALA A 224 0.50 -11.22 25.64
CA ALA A 224 0.29 -10.50 24.41
C ALA A 224 -0.37 -11.35 23.31
N ALA A 225 -0.21 -12.68 23.34
CA ALA A 225 -0.89 -13.58 22.39
C ALA A 225 -2.43 -13.60 22.53
N ALA A 226 -2.97 -13.07 23.63
CA ALA A 226 -4.40 -12.92 23.85
C ALA A 226 -4.92 -11.55 23.42
N THR A 227 -4.08 -10.70 22.83
CA THR A 227 -4.42 -9.35 22.36
C THR A 227 -4.24 -9.23 20.85
N ALA A 228 -4.59 -8.08 20.27
CA ALA A 228 -4.41 -7.83 18.85
C ALA A 228 -3.33 -6.77 18.63
N HIS A 229 -2.40 -7.05 17.72
CA HIS A 229 -1.44 -6.14 17.11
C HIS A 229 -0.38 -5.46 18.00
N PRO A 230 0.03 -5.96 19.19
CA PRO A 230 1.20 -5.41 19.85
C PRO A 230 2.47 -5.71 19.04
N MET A 231 3.41 -4.78 19.10
CA MET A 231 4.71 -4.94 18.47
C MET A 231 5.60 -5.92 19.27
N TRP A 232 6.62 -6.46 18.62
CA TRP A 232 7.66 -7.25 19.28
C TRP A 232 8.47 -6.43 20.28
N THR A 233 9.14 -7.14 21.20
CA THR A 233 10.06 -6.56 22.18
C THR A 233 11.46 -7.20 22.07
N ASP A 234 12.38 -6.80 22.91
CA ASP A 234 13.68 -7.45 23.10
C ASP A 234 13.65 -8.57 24.15
N ILE A 235 12.48 -8.88 24.72
CA ILE A 235 12.31 -9.95 25.72
C ILE A 235 12.47 -11.31 25.04
N PRO A 236 13.25 -12.24 25.63
CA PRO A 236 13.35 -13.61 25.14
C PRO A 236 12.02 -14.38 25.29
N PHE A 237 11.78 -15.29 24.35
CA PHE A 237 10.68 -16.25 24.50
C PHE A 237 10.92 -17.16 25.71
N GLU A 238 9.84 -17.54 26.36
CA GLU A 238 9.86 -18.41 27.50
C GLU A 238 9.41 -19.85 27.17
N LYS A 239 9.82 -20.82 28.00
CA LYS A 239 9.33 -22.18 27.92
C LYS A 239 7.85 -22.24 28.33
N ASN A 240 7.05 -23.05 27.63
CA ASN A 240 5.62 -23.23 27.83
C ASN A 240 4.78 -21.98 27.50
N GLN A 241 5.30 -21.13 26.63
CA GLN A 241 4.65 -19.91 26.21
C GLN A 241 3.92 -20.11 24.87
N THR A 242 2.73 -19.54 24.75
CA THR A 242 2.02 -19.42 23.46
C THR A 242 2.52 -18.18 22.74
N VAL A 243 2.78 -18.29 21.43
CA VAL A 243 3.20 -17.19 20.58
C VAL A 243 2.33 -17.15 19.32
N ALA A 244 1.67 -16.05 19.06
CA ALA A 244 0.97 -15.79 17.81
C ALA A 244 1.85 -14.90 16.92
N LEU A 245 1.97 -15.28 15.64
CA LEU A 245 2.70 -14.53 14.63
C LEU A 245 1.75 -14.15 13.51
N GLU A 246 1.76 -12.87 13.13
CA GLU A 246 1.14 -12.39 11.89
C GLU A 246 2.26 -11.83 11.01
N LEU A 247 2.50 -12.48 9.90
CA LEU A 247 3.63 -12.19 9.01
C LEU A 247 3.15 -12.04 7.58
N GLY A 248 3.87 -11.23 6.80
CA GLY A 248 3.58 -11.01 5.40
C GLY A 248 4.77 -11.29 4.51
N GLY A 249 4.47 -11.64 3.26
CA GLY A 249 5.39 -11.60 2.14
C GLY A 249 4.85 -10.61 1.11
N ALA A 250 5.74 -9.89 0.45
CA ALA A 250 5.36 -8.94 -0.59
C ALA A 250 6.25 -9.08 -1.82
N HIS A 251 5.67 -8.88 -2.99
CA HIS A 251 6.38 -8.86 -4.26
C HIS A 251 5.67 -7.89 -5.21
N LYS A 252 6.41 -6.97 -5.83
CA LYS A 252 5.87 -5.93 -6.74
C LYS A 252 4.64 -5.22 -6.13
N ARG A 253 4.72 -4.88 -4.84
CA ARG A 253 3.69 -4.24 -4.02
C ARG A 253 2.42 -5.06 -3.77
N TYR A 254 2.35 -6.32 -4.23
CA TYR A 254 1.30 -7.26 -3.84
C TYR A 254 1.69 -8.02 -2.59
N ASN A 255 0.74 -8.18 -1.68
CA ASN A 255 0.98 -8.74 -0.36
C ASN A 255 0.21 -10.05 -0.15
N ALA A 256 0.81 -10.96 0.61
CA ALA A 256 0.15 -12.14 1.16
C ALA A 256 0.46 -12.22 2.66
N GLY A 257 -0.58 -12.32 3.47
CA GLY A 257 -0.46 -12.44 4.92
C GLY A 257 -0.71 -13.86 5.40
N LEU A 258 0.02 -14.28 6.44
CA LEU A 258 -0.18 -15.55 7.12
C LEU A 258 -0.08 -15.37 8.63
N ALA A 259 -1.09 -15.84 9.36
CA ALA A 259 -1.04 -15.93 10.82
C ALA A 259 -0.78 -17.39 11.24
N ARG A 260 0.06 -17.59 12.25
CA ARG A 260 0.34 -18.91 12.87
C ARG A 260 0.56 -18.77 14.37
N THR A 261 0.07 -19.75 15.08
CA THR A 261 0.27 -19.85 16.55
C THR A 261 1.21 -21.00 16.88
N PHE A 262 2.14 -20.75 17.76
CA PHE A 262 3.14 -21.70 18.26
C PHE A 262 2.95 -21.89 19.76
N GLN A 263 3.12 -23.14 20.23
CA GLN A 263 3.26 -23.46 21.65
C GLN A 263 4.71 -23.89 21.91
N LEU A 264 5.46 -23.12 22.68
CA LEU A 264 6.87 -23.38 22.98
C LEU A 264 6.99 -24.33 24.18
N GLY A 265 6.84 -25.62 23.97
CA GLY A 265 6.80 -26.64 25.02
C GLY A 265 5.36 -27.11 25.32
N SER A 266 5.07 -27.41 26.60
CA SER A 266 3.71 -27.82 27.00
C SER A 266 2.82 -26.62 27.27
N GLY A 267 1.55 -26.76 26.93
CA GLY A 267 0.51 -25.76 27.16
C GLY A 267 -0.70 -26.32 27.93
N PRO A 268 -1.58 -25.45 28.41
CA PRO A 268 -2.87 -25.88 28.95
C PRO A 268 -3.70 -26.66 27.91
N GLN A 269 -4.47 -27.67 28.33
CA GLN A 269 -5.31 -28.48 27.43
C GLN A 269 -6.21 -27.61 26.54
N LYS A 270 -6.75 -26.53 27.09
CA LYS A 270 -7.58 -25.57 26.35
C LYS A 270 -6.92 -25.01 25.09
N VAL A 271 -5.59 -24.82 25.08
CA VAL A 271 -4.86 -24.33 23.89
C VAL A 271 -4.91 -25.37 22.79
N TYR A 272 -4.72 -26.65 23.11
CA TYR A 272 -4.78 -27.74 22.14
C TYR A 272 -6.21 -27.96 21.63
N ASP A 273 -7.21 -27.91 22.53
CA ASP A 273 -8.61 -28.04 22.17
C ASP A 273 -9.04 -26.93 21.19
N THR A 274 -8.59 -25.69 21.47
CA THR A 274 -8.84 -24.54 20.58
C THR A 274 -8.16 -24.72 19.22
N ALA A 275 -6.91 -25.16 19.21
CA ALA A 275 -6.16 -25.39 17.96
C ALA A 275 -6.83 -26.48 17.11
N ASN A 276 -7.29 -27.57 17.74
CA ASN A 276 -8.03 -28.63 17.04
C ASN A 276 -9.32 -28.10 16.43
N ALA A 277 -10.14 -27.37 17.20
CA ALA A 277 -11.39 -26.80 16.72
C ALA A 277 -11.19 -25.83 15.53
N VAL A 278 -10.13 -25.00 15.55
CA VAL A 278 -9.78 -24.10 14.44
C VAL A 278 -9.29 -24.88 13.20
N THR A 279 -8.68 -26.03 13.40
CA THR A 279 -8.19 -26.86 12.28
C THR A 279 -9.31 -27.66 11.62
N GLU A 280 -10.34 -28.02 12.37
CA GLU A 280 -11.52 -28.76 11.89
C GLU A 280 -12.56 -27.87 11.17
N GLY A 281 -12.60 -26.56 11.49
CA GLY A 281 -13.53 -25.57 10.92
C GLY A 281 -12.98 -24.85 9.72
#